data_ab11b8642e98a4e651e8f9d0aa2e9ca6
#
_entry.id   ab11b8642e98a4e651e8f9d0aa2e9ca6
#
_cell.length_a   1.000
_cell.length_b   1.000
_cell.length_c   1.000
_cell.angle_alpha   90.00
_cell.angle_beta   90.00
_cell.angle_gamma   90.00
#
_symmetry.space_group_name_H-M   'P 1'
#
loop_
_entity.id
_entity.type
_entity.pdbx_description
1 polymer ?
#
loop_
_entity_poly.entity_id
_entity_poly.type
_entity_poly.pdbx_seq_one_letter_code
_entity_poly.pdbx_strand_id
1 'polypeptide(L)'
;MIERSHNKIRILVAEGFELVRMGLHALFENHSSVLLVAETNSIEGLFKLAIQHNPDVILIDLQLSGDDYAEHISKLLHVCPQSKILALSQDDSEHIYLQTFHSGASGIISKYQSSRLLLKTIYEIHAGHSMFDRQLTKLAQQTRPTLNLSAEIQTEDITLQQVKLSNCERRIACLACKGLSAKEISLQLIVTEKTVRNKLSAVYKKIGVKKQIELCLKAPFYNYFK
;
A
#
# COMPACT_ATOMS: atom_id res chain seq x y z
N MET A 1 3.87 -31.35 -33.90
CA MET A 1 3.20 -30.96 -32.64
C MET A 1 4.25 -30.23 -31.82
N ILE A 2 4.21 -28.90 -31.78
CA ILE A 2 5.13 -28.11 -30.96
C ILE A 2 4.44 -28.03 -29.59
N GLU A 3 5.01 -28.77 -28.61
CA GLU A 3 4.62 -28.62 -27.22
C GLU A 3 4.72 -27.15 -26.81
N ARG A 4 3.59 -26.55 -26.48
CA ARG A 4 3.58 -25.23 -25.82
C ARG A 4 4.28 -25.42 -24.49
N SER A 5 5.54 -25.00 -24.42
CA SER A 5 6.27 -24.79 -23.17
C SER A 5 5.32 -24.08 -22.20
N HIS A 6 4.97 -24.75 -21.09
CA HIS A 6 4.19 -24.13 -20.03
C HIS A 6 4.96 -22.91 -19.54
N ASN A 7 4.46 -21.75 -19.91
CA ASN A 7 5.12 -20.49 -19.58
C ASN A 7 5.02 -20.33 -18.06
N LYS A 8 6.15 -20.49 -17.35
CA LYS A 8 6.20 -20.36 -15.89
C LYS A 8 5.85 -18.93 -15.49
N ILE A 9 5.08 -18.74 -14.41
CA ILE A 9 4.79 -17.42 -13.84
C ILE A 9 6.10 -16.84 -13.30
N ARG A 10 6.52 -15.72 -13.84
CA ARG A 10 7.76 -15.03 -13.49
C ARG A 10 7.54 -14.14 -12.27
N ILE A 11 8.22 -14.44 -11.18
CA ILE A 11 8.02 -13.78 -9.89
C ILE A 11 9.25 -12.96 -9.53
N LEU A 12 9.04 -11.72 -9.13
CA LEU A 12 10.02 -10.87 -8.43
C LEU A 12 9.60 -10.75 -6.97
N VAL A 13 10.55 -10.94 -6.04
CA VAL A 13 10.32 -10.83 -4.60
C VAL A 13 11.07 -9.61 -4.04
N ALA A 14 10.35 -8.76 -3.31
CA ALA A 14 10.90 -7.68 -2.50
C ALA A 14 10.54 -7.92 -1.03
N GLU A 15 11.51 -8.40 -0.24
CA GLU A 15 11.34 -8.82 1.15
C GLU A 15 12.57 -8.43 1.98
N GLY A 16 12.35 -7.71 3.06
CA GLY A 16 13.42 -7.21 3.92
C GLY A 16 14.10 -8.28 4.76
N PHE A 17 13.32 -9.23 5.30
CA PHE A 17 13.84 -10.28 6.16
C PHE A 17 14.48 -11.40 5.34
N GLU A 18 15.78 -11.63 5.57
CA GLU A 18 16.55 -12.64 4.85
C GLU A 18 15.95 -14.04 4.98
N LEU A 19 15.54 -14.45 6.19
CA LEU A 19 14.97 -15.77 6.43
C LEU A 19 13.65 -15.98 5.66
N VAL A 20 12.80 -14.95 5.58
CA VAL A 20 11.55 -15.01 4.80
C VAL A 20 11.87 -15.10 3.31
N ARG A 21 12.82 -14.30 2.83
CA ARG A 21 13.26 -14.32 1.43
C ARG A 21 13.82 -15.67 1.05
N MET A 22 14.68 -16.29 1.89
CA MET A 22 15.18 -17.65 1.69
C MET A 22 14.04 -18.68 1.64
N GLY A 23 13.05 -18.56 2.52
CA GLY A 23 11.87 -19.43 2.53
C GLY A 23 11.06 -19.32 1.23
N LEU A 24 10.84 -18.10 0.73
CA LEU A 24 10.16 -17.86 -0.55
C LEU A 24 10.95 -18.42 -1.74
N HIS A 25 12.28 -18.24 -1.74
CA HIS A 25 13.18 -18.79 -2.73
C HIS A 25 13.02 -20.32 -2.80
N ALA A 26 13.19 -21.02 -1.67
CA ALA A 26 13.05 -22.46 -1.58
C ALA A 26 11.64 -22.95 -1.97
N LEU A 27 10.59 -22.19 -1.64
CA LEU A 27 9.23 -22.49 -2.05
C LEU A 27 9.08 -22.46 -3.57
N PHE A 28 9.59 -21.44 -4.25
CA PHE A 28 9.44 -21.29 -5.69
C PHE A 28 10.33 -22.24 -6.49
N GLU A 29 11.54 -22.55 -6.01
CA GLU A 29 12.39 -23.57 -6.65
C GLU A 29 11.73 -24.95 -6.72
N ASN A 30 10.92 -25.29 -5.71
CA ASN A 30 10.22 -26.58 -5.64
C ASN A 30 8.90 -26.61 -6.45
N HIS A 31 8.54 -25.52 -7.15
CA HIS A 31 7.31 -25.45 -7.95
C HIS A 31 7.59 -25.24 -9.44
N SER A 32 7.28 -26.25 -10.24
CA SER A 32 7.56 -26.25 -11.69
C SER A 32 6.84 -25.17 -12.48
N SER A 33 5.72 -24.64 -11.97
CA SER A 33 4.86 -23.65 -12.66
C SER A 33 5.23 -22.21 -12.37
N VAL A 34 6.21 -21.94 -11.50
CA VAL A 34 6.69 -20.60 -11.16
C VAL A 34 8.19 -20.50 -11.39
N LEU A 35 8.67 -19.29 -11.60
CA LEU A 35 10.07 -18.97 -11.79
C LEU A 35 10.41 -17.70 -11.01
N LEU A 36 11.24 -17.80 -9.99
CA LEU A 36 11.82 -16.64 -9.32
C LEU A 36 12.84 -16.01 -10.25
N VAL A 37 12.53 -14.83 -10.80
CA VAL A 37 13.41 -14.15 -11.76
C VAL A 37 14.38 -13.20 -11.10
N ALA A 38 14.02 -12.66 -9.92
CA ALA A 38 14.90 -11.84 -9.10
C ALA A 38 14.34 -11.71 -7.68
N GLU A 39 15.22 -11.33 -6.76
CA GLU A 39 14.86 -10.98 -5.39
C GLU A 39 15.67 -9.77 -4.90
N THR A 40 15.11 -9.02 -3.95
CA THR A 40 15.76 -7.85 -3.36
C THR A 40 15.28 -7.60 -1.93
N ASN A 41 16.10 -6.88 -1.17
CA ASN A 41 15.77 -6.42 0.17
C ASN A 41 15.61 -4.89 0.25
N SER A 42 15.47 -4.21 -0.89
CA SER A 42 15.34 -2.75 -0.94
C SER A 42 14.34 -2.29 -2.01
N ILE A 43 13.72 -1.14 -1.76
CA ILE A 43 12.79 -0.51 -2.71
C ILE A 43 13.50 -0.06 -3.99
N GLU A 44 14.71 0.47 -3.87
CA GLU A 44 15.51 0.86 -5.03
C GLU A 44 15.82 -0.35 -5.93
N GLY A 45 16.24 -1.46 -5.32
CA GLY A 45 16.45 -2.73 -6.02
C GLY A 45 15.18 -3.25 -6.67
N LEU A 46 14.02 -3.12 -6.02
CA LEU A 46 12.73 -3.53 -6.55
C LEU A 46 12.41 -2.83 -7.87
N PHE A 47 12.50 -1.50 -7.93
CA PHE A 47 12.23 -0.76 -9.17
C PHE A 47 13.19 -1.14 -10.30
N LYS A 48 14.49 -1.22 -10.00
CA LYS A 48 15.52 -1.61 -10.96
C LYS A 48 15.25 -2.99 -11.55
N LEU A 49 15.00 -3.99 -10.69
CA LEU A 49 14.79 -5.37 -11.10
C LEU A 49 13.43 -5.58 -11.79
N ALA A 50 12.39 -4.85 -11.38
CA ALA A 50 11.09 -4.89 -12.03
C ALA A 50 11.18 -4.43 -13.51
N ILE A 51 11.86 -3.33 -13.76
CA ILE A 51 12.10 -2.83 -15.13
C ILE A 51 12.96 -3.81 -15.92
N GLN A 52 14.02 -4.35 -15.31
CA GLN A 52 14.96 -5.25 -15.98
C GLN A 52 14.33 -6.58 -16.37
N HIS A 53 13.53 -7.16 -15.48
CA HIS A 53 13.02 -8.52 -15.63
C HIS A 53 11.59 -8.61 -16.16
N ASN A 54 10.79 -7.52 -16.14
CA ASN A 54 9.38 -7.52 -16.51
C ASN A 54 8.63 -8.75 -15.94
N PRO A 55 8.53 -8.89 -14.59
CA PRO A 55 7.91 -10.05 -13.98
C PRO A 55 6.39 -10.07 -14.22
N ASP A 56 5.77 -11.26 -14.21
CA ASP A 56 4.32 -11.39 -14.26
C ASP A 56 3.69 -11.00 -12.91
N VAL A 57 4.37 -11.37 -11.82
CA VAL A 57 3.93 -11.09 -10.44
C VAL A 57 5.07 -10.50 -9.62
N ILE A 58 4.78 -9.42 -8.91
CA ILE A 58 5.67 -8.81 -7.93
C ILE A 58 5.10 -9.08 -6.54
N LEU A 59 5.85 -9.80 -5.70
CA LEU A 59 5.59 -9.91 -4.27
C LEU A 59 6.33 -8.78 -3.56
N ILE A 60 5.61 -7.95 -2.82
CA ILE A 60 6.19 -6.83 -2.08
C ILE A 60 5.82 -6.91 -0.60
N ASP A 61 6.83 -6.94 0.26
CA ASP A 61 6.65 -6.73 1.70
C ASP A 61 6.32 -5.27 1.99
N LEU A 62 5.15 -5.00 2.57
CA LEU A 62 4.73 -3.65 2.90
C LEU A 62 5.66 -3.00 3.95
N GLN A 63 6.28 -3.79 4.83
CA GLN A 63 7.24 -3.26 5.81
C GLN A 63 8.53 -2.76 5.16
N LEU A 64 8.94 -3.32 4.03
CA LEU A 64 10.10 -2.87 3.28
C LEU A 64 9.91 -1.42 2.77
N SER A 65 8.68 -1.05 2.45
CA SER A 65 8.30 0.27 1.94
C SER A 65 8.01 1.29 3.05
N GLY A 66 7.88 0.85 4.29
CA GLY A 66 7.41 1.71 5.39
C GLY A 66 6.03 2.30 5.12
N ASP A 67 5.81 3.55 5.50
CA ASP A 67 4.51 4.22 5.33
C ASP A 67 4.21 4.60 3.85
N ASP A 68 5.20 4.52 2.95
CA ASP A 68 5.09 4.94 1.54
C ASP A 68 4.71 3.79 0.58
N TYR A 69 4.35 2.61 1.10
CA TYR A 69 4.07 1.42 0.28
C TYR A 69 2.99 1.63 -0.79
N ALA A 70 1.95 2.42 -0.50
CA ALA A 70 0.88 2.70 -1.45
C ALA A 70 1.39 3.51 -2.66
N GLU A 71 2.31 4.47 -2.42
CA GLU A 71 2.96 5.24 -3.47
C GLU A 71 3.89 4.36 -4.29
N HIS A 72 4.66 3.47 -3.64
CA HIS A 72 5.55 2.54 -4.34
C HIS A 72 4.78 1.56 -5.23
N ILE A 73 3.65 1.01 -4.75
CA ILE A 73 2.78 0.15 -5.55
C ILE A 73 2.25 0.91 -6.78
N SER A 74 1.73 2.13 -6.59
CA SER A 74 1.24 2.94 -7.70
C SER A 74 2.32 3.26 -8.73
N LYS A 75 3.54 3.58 -8.28
CA LYS A 75 4.70 3.82 -9.15
C LYS A 75 5.12 2.55 -9.90
N LEU A 76 5.14 1.38 -9.22
CA LEU A 76 5.44 0.10 -9.87
C LEU A 76 4.47 -0.23 -10.99
N LEU A 77 3.17 0.00 -10.78
CA LEU A 77 2.15 -0.19 -11.81
C LEU A 77 2.31 0.77 -13.00
N HIS A 78 2.86 1.96 -12.74
CA HIS A 78 3.15 2.90 -13.82
C HIS A 78 4.34 2.45 -14.69
N VAL A 79 5.41 1.93 -14.06
CA VAL A 79 6.62 1.50 -14.79
C VAL A 79 6.52 0.07 -15.32
N CYS A 80 5.69 -0.77 -14.70
CA CYS A 80 5.46 -2.17 -15.08
C CYS A 80 3.95 -2.46 -15.15
N PRO A 81 3.20 -1.89 -16.11
CA PRO A 81 1.73 -1.94 -16.13
C PRO A 81 1.15 -3.35 -16.36
N GLN A 82 1.95 -4.29 -16.86
CA GLN A 82 1.52 -5.68 -17.07
C GLN A 82 1.72 -6.56 -15.82
N SER A 83 2.58 -6.14 -14.90
CA SER A 83 2.85 -6.89 -13.67
C SER A 83 1.66 -6.83 -12.72
N LYS A 84 1.38 -7.94 -12.05
CA LYS A 84 0.40 -7.99 -10.95
C LYS A 84 1.14 -7.84 -9.62
N ILE A 85 0.62 -7.03 -8.72
CA ILE A 85 1.26 -6.80 -7.42
C ILE A 85 0.50 -7.52 -6.33
N LEU A 86 1.19 -8.41 -5.61
CA LEU A 86 0.72 -9.07 -4.40
C LEU A 86 1.47 -8.52 -3.19
N ALA A 87 0.77 -7.84 -2.32
CA ALA A 87 1.33 -7.32 -1.08
C ALA A 87 1.41 -8.42 -0.02
N LEU A 88 2.54 -8.46 0.71
CA LEU A 88 2.73 -9.29 1.90
C LEU A 88 2.67 -8.37 3.13
N SER A 89 1.82 -8.70 4.10
CA SER A 89 1.65 -7.90 5.31
C SER A 89 1.72 -8.75 6.57
N GLN A 90 2.25 -8.17 7.66
CA GLN A 90 2.09 -8.70 9.01
C GLN A 90 0.91 -8.05 9.74
N ASP A 91 0.38 -6.96 9.21
CA ASP A 91 -0.74 -6.21 9.77
C ASP A 91 -2.00 -6.53 8.96
N ASP A 92 -3.00 -7.08 9.63
CA ASP A 92 -4.30 -7.47 9.06
C ASP A 92 -5.36 -6.37 9.28
N SER A 93 -4.93 -5.12 9.60
CA SER A 93 -5.86 -4.02 9.81
C SER A 93 -6.59 -3.63 8.52
N GLU A 94 -7.87 -3.25 8.67
CA GLU A 94 -8.70 -2.78 7.57
C GLU A 94 -8.07 -1.60 6.81
N HIS A 95 -7.36 -0.73 7.52
CA HIS A 95 -6.68 0.41 6.94
C HIS A 95 -5.60 0.00 5.91
N ILE A 96 -4.71 -0.93 6.28
CA ILE A 96 -3.66 -1.47 5.39
C ILE A 96 -4.30 -2.11 4.16
N TYR A 97 -5.37 -2.88 4.38
CA TYR A 97 -6.11 -3.53 3.33
C TYR A 97 -6.70 -2.53 2.33
N LEU A 98 -7.42 -1.50 2.81
CA LEU A 98 -8.04 -0.47 1.97
C LEU A 98 -7.00 0.37 1.23
N GLN A 99 -5.91 0.76 1.89
CA GLN A 99 -4.81 1.49 1.24
C GLN A 99 -4.16 0.67 0.13
N THR A 100 -3.88 -0.61 0.38
CA THR A 100 -3.31 -1.53 -0.61
C THR A 100 -4.26 -1.72 -1.79
N PHE A 101 -5.56 -1.86 -1.54
CA PHE A 101 -6.56 -1.93 -2.60
C PHE A 101 -6.59 -0.66 -3.46
N HIS A 102 -6.62 0.52 -2.84
CA HIS A 102 -6.65 1.80 -3.56
C HIS A 102 -5.36 2.13 -4.30
N SER A 103 -4.22 1.57 -3.88
CA SER A 103 -2.95 1.73 -4.60
C SER A 103 -2.91 0.97 -5.94
N GLY A 104 -3.91 0.10 -6.19
CA GLY A 104 -4.03 -0.69 -7.41
C GLY A 104 -3.37 -2.07 -7.34
N ALA A 105 -2.93 -2.53 -6.15
CA ALA A 105 -2.45 -3.89 -5.99
C ALA A 105 -3.50 -4.91 -6.45
N SER A 106 -3.06 -6.08 -6.89
CA SER A 106 -3.94 -7.18 -7.31
C SER A 106 -4.45 -8.00 -6.14
N GLY A 107 -3.76 -7.92 -4.99
CA GLY A 107 -4.15 -8.61 -3.76
C GLY A 107 -3.26 -8.28 -2.59
N ILE A 108 -3.69 -8.73 -1.43
CA ILE A 108 -2.92 -8.70 -0.18
C ILE A 108 -3.06 -10.04 0.53
N ILE A 109 -1.97 -10.52 1.11
CA ILE A 109 -1.94 -11.74 1.90
C ILE A 109 -1.12 -11.54 3.16
N SER A 110 -1.60 -12.09 4.27
CA SER A 110 -0.85 -12.08 5.52
C SER A 110 0.36 -13.02 5.47
N LYS A 111 1.50 -12.57 6.00
CA LYS A 111 2.73 -13.40 6.12
C LYS A 111 2.55 -14.62 7.04
N TYR A 112 1.48 -14.67 7.82
CA TYR A 112 1.14 -15.82 8.69
C TYR A 112 0.34 -16.91 7.94
N GLN A 113 -0.01 -16.69 6.68
CA GLN A 113 -0.73 -17.67 5.88
C GLN A 113 0.17 -18.79 5.38
N SER A 114 -0.46 -19.93 5.03
CA SER A 114 0.27 -21.08 4.53
C SER A 114 0.88 -20.82 3.14
N SER A 115 2.01 -21.45 2.85
CA SER A 115 2.64 -21.44 1.53
C SER A 115 1.71 -21.92 0.41
N ARG A 116 0.80 -22.84 0.72
CA ARG A 116 -0.23 -23.32 -0.22
C ARG A 116 -1.19 -22.19 -0.61
N LEU A 117 -1.61 -21.38 0.35
CA LEU A 117 -2.49 -20.23 0.07
C LEU A 117 -1.76 -19.15 -0.73
N LEU A 118 -0.50 -18.89 -0.41
CA LEU A 118 0.33 -17.95 -1.16
C LEU A 118 0.43 -18.37 -2.65
N LEU A 119 0.78 -19.62 -2.92
CA LEU A 119 0.85 -20.13 -4.30
C LEU A 119 -0.50 -20.03 -5.01
N LYS A 120 -1.60 -20.44 -4.35
CA LYS A 120 -2.93 -20.29 -4.91
C LYS A 120 -3.23 -18.83 -5.26
N THR A 121 -2.93 -17.90 -4.35
CA THR A 121 -3.13 -16.46 -4.57
C THR A 121 -2.32 -15.96 -5.77
N ILE A 122 -1.07 -16.39 -5.93
CA ILE A 122 -0.25 -16.04 -7.09
C ILE A 122 -0.90 -16.52 -8.41
N TYR A 123 -1.41 -17.74 -8.47
CA TYR A 123 -2.10 -18.23 -9.66
C TYR A 123 -3.36 -17.42 -9.98
N GLU A 124 -4.17 -17.12 -8.97
CA GLU A 124 -5.41 -16.37 -9.13
C GLU A 124 -5.15 -14.95 -9.65
N ILE A 125 -4.17 -14.22 -9.07
CA ILE A 125 -3.85 -12.86 -9.54
C ILE A 125 -3.20 -12.87 -10.93
N HIS A 126 -2.38 -13.87 -11.25
CA HIS A 126 -1.83 -14.03 -12.59
C HIS A 126 -2.94 -14.29 -13.61
N ALA A 127 -3.97 -15.06 -13.25
CA ALA A 127 -5.17 -15.28 -14.08
C ALA A 127 -6.07 -14.03 -14.22
N GLY A 128 -5.73 -12.93 -13.52
CA GLY A 128 -6.45 -11.66 -13.58
C GLY A 128 -7.52 -11.49 -12.48
N HIS A 129 -7.62 -12.42 -11.53
CA HIS A 129 -8.52 -12.28 -10.40
C HIS A 129 -7.93 -11.34 -9.34
N SER A 130 -8.79 -10.56 -8.70
CA SER A 130 -8.41 -9.75 -7.54
C SER A 130 -8.54 -10.59 -6.27
N MET A 131 -7.48 -10.63 -5.47
CA MET A 131 -7.40 -11.41 -4.23
C MET A 131 -7.48 -10.49 -3.01
N PHE A 132 -8.65 -9.87 -2.86
CA PHE A 132 -9.04 -9.09 -1.70
C PHE A 132 -10.31 -9.69 -1.07
N ASP A 133 -10.46 -9.55 0.25
CA ASP A 133 -11.67 -9.98 0.94
C ASP A 133 -12.90 -9.29 0.34
N ARG A 134 -13.96 -10.09 0.05
CA ARG A 134 -15.17 -9.57 -0.60
C ARG A 134 -15.92 -8.53 0.23
N GLN A 135 -15.89 -8.63 1.56
CA GLN A 135 -16.57 -7.67 2.42
C GLN A 135 -15.83 -6.34 2.44
N LEU A 136 -14.49 -6.39 2.57
CA LEU A 136 -13.64 -5.20 2.54
C LEU A 136 -13.59 -4.57 1.13
N THR A 137 -13.66 -5.39 0.07
CA THR A 137 -13.75 -4.88 -1.30
C THR A 137 -15.05 -4.10 -1.53
N LYS A 138 -16.18 -4.54 -0.97
CA LYS A 138 -17.45 -3.78 -1.05
C LYS A 138 -17.36 -2.44 -0.32
N LEU A 139 -16.73 -2.42 0.87
CA LEU A 139 -16.47 -1.17 1.61
C LEU A 139 -15.57 -0.23 0.82
N ALA A 140 -14.49 -0.74 0.23
CA ALA A 140 -13.57 0.04 -0.60
C ALA A 140 -14.25 0.64 -1.85
N GLN A 141 -15.17 -0.10 -2.47
CA GLN A 141 -15.96 0.40 -3.61
C GLN A 141 -16.96 1.48 -3.22
N GLN A 142 -17.51 1.42 -2.02
CA GLN A 142 -18.40 2.46 -1.48
C GLN A 142 -17.65 3.73 -1.08
N THR A 143 -16.37 3.63 -0.76
CA THR A 143 -15.51 4.76 -0.40
C THR A 143 -14.77 5.38 -1.58
N ARG A 144 -14.89 4.84 -2.80
CA ARG A 144 -14.41 5.52 -4.01
C ARG A 144 -15.27 6.75 -4.27
N PRO A 145 -14.69 7.96 -4.40
CA PRO A 145 -15.40 9.06 -5.02
C PRO A 145 -15.70 8.65 -6.46
N THR A 146 -16.97 8.42 -6.75
CA THR A 146 -17.45 8.15 -8.11
C THR A 146 -17.16 9.36 -8.98
N LEU A 147 -16.14 9.27 -9.83
CA LEU A 147 -16.06 10.10 -11.03
C LEU A 147 -17.14 9.60 -12.02
N ASN A 148 -18.41 9.83 -11.72
CA ASN A 148 -19.46 9.72 -12.70
C ASN A 148 -19.54 11.05 -13.48
N LEU A 149 -18.99 11.05 -14.69
CA LEU A 149 -19.44 11.97 -15.72
C LEU A 149 -20.90 11.63 -16.09
N SER A 150 -21.78 12.51 -15.74
CA SER A 150 -23.19 12.66 -16.16
C SER A 150 -24.22 12.43 -15.06
N ALA A 151 -24.44 13.48 -14.27
CA ALA A 151 -25.74 13.89 -13.78
C ALA A 151 -25.61 15.33 -13.25
N GLU A 152 -26.28 16.26 -13.88
CA GLU A 152 -26.47 17.62 -13.44
C GLU A 152 -27.16 17.61 -12.07
N ILE A 153 -26.39 17.93 -11.02
CA ILE A 153 -26.93 18.35 -9.74
C ILE A 153 -26.21 19.65 -9.39
N GLN A 154 -26.98 20.71 -9.35
CA GLN A 154 -26.57 22.00 -8.79
C GLN A 154 -26.04 21.76 -7.37
N THR A 155 -24.74 21.82 -7.19
CA THR A 155 -24.09 21.84 -5.91
C THR A 155 -23.27 23.12 -5.84
N GLU A 156 -23.59 23.89 -4.83
CA GLU A 156 -22.83 25.07 -4.44
C GLU A 156 -21.33 24.75 -4.41
N ASP A 157 -20.55 25.62 -5.03
CA ASP A 157 -19.10 25.58 -5.13
C ASP A 157 -18.43 25.46 -3.75
N ILE A 158 -18.16 24.22 -3.32
CA ILE A 158 -17.13 23.99 -2.32
C ILE A 158 -15.83 23.71 -3.09
N THR A 159 -15.12 24.75 -3.42
CA THR A 159 -13.76 24.71 -3.95
C THR A 159 -12.89 23.88 -3.01
N LEU A 160 -12.56 22.66 -3.42
CA LEU A 160 -11.59 21.79 -2.74
C LEU A 160 -10.21 22.45 -2.80
N GLN A 161 -9.94 23.36 -1.88
CA GLN A 161 -8.59 23.87 -1.64
C GLN A 161 -7.73 22.67 -1.19
N GLN A 162 -6.78 22.26 -2.02
CA GLN A 162 -5.74 21.31 -1.64
C GLN A 162 -4.92 21.92 -0.51
N VAL A 163 -5.23 21.54 0.73
CA VAL A 163 -4.48 21.97 1.90
C VAL A 163 -3.09 21.37 1.86
N LYS A 164 -2.07 22.16 1.55
CA LYS A 164 -0.67 21.71 1.54
C LYS A 164 -0.13 21.65 2.96
N LEU A 165 -0.02 20.44 3.50
CA LEU A 165 0.73 20.16 4.72
C LEU A 165 2.21 19.94 4.38
N SER A 166 3.13 20.46 5.21
CA SER A 166 4.55 20.10 5.14
C SER A 166 4.76 18.63 5.58
N ASN A 167 5.88 18.01 5.19
CA ASN A 167 6.20 16.63 5.58
C ASN A 167 6.21 16.43 7.11
N CYS A 168 6.70 17.40 7.87
CA CYS A 168 6.66 17.38 9.33
C CYS A 168 5.21 17.44 9.87
N GLU A 169 4.36 18.31 9.31
CA GLU A 169 2.96 18.43 9.71
C GLU A 169 2.19 17.13 9.41
N ARG A 170 2.45 16.48 8.26
CA ARG A 170 1.86 15.19 7.89
C ARG A 170 2.24 14.10 8.89
N ARG A 171 3.53 13.94 9.19
CA ARG A 171 4.01 12.92 10.15
C ARG A 171 3.37 13.11 11.53
N ILE A 172 3.33 14.35 12.03
CA ILE A 172 2.71 14.66 13.32
C ILE A 172 1.20 14.36 13.29
N ALA A 173 0.49 14.75 12.24
CA ALA A 173 -0.93 14.50 12.07
C ALA A 173 -1.23 12.98 12.00
N CYS A 174 -0.44 12.22 11.26
CA CYS A 174 -0.55 10.76 11.17
C CYS A 174 -0.38 10.10 12.54
N LEU A 175 0.66 10.45 13.30
CA LEU A 175 0.89 9.91 14.63
C LEU A 175 -0.22 10.29 15.62
N ALA A 176 -0.77 11.50 15.51
CA ALA A 176 -1.92 11.91 16.30
C ALA A 176 -3.17 11.08 15.96
N CYS A 177 -3.41 10.77 14.68
CA CYS A 177 -4.52 9.90 14.26
C CYS A 177 -4.33 8.43 14.69
N LYS A 178 -3.09 7.99 14.92
CA LYS A 178 -2.79 6.69 15.57
C LYS A 178 -3.04 6.71 17.08
N GLY A 179 -3.54 7.80 17.66
CA GLY A 179 -3.89 7.92 19.07
C GLY A 179 -2.73 8.37 19.98
N LEU A 180 -1.55 8.70 19.42
CA LEU A 180 -0.41 9.12 20.21
C LEU A 180 -0.63 10.52 20.79
N SER A 181 -0.25 10.71 22.05
CA SER A 181 -0.20 12.02 22.70
C SER A 181 0.93 12.89 22.16
N ALA A 182 0.83 14.20 22.38
CA ALA A 182 1.91 15.13 21.96
C ALA A 182 3.27 14.77 22.59
N LYS A 183 3.28 14.20 23.79
CA LYS A 183 4.49 13.73 24.49
C LYS A 183 5.09 12.52 23.78
N GLU A 184 4.30 11.51 23.43
CA GLU A 184 4.76 10.30 22.72
C GLU A 184 5.27 10.65 21.32
N ILE A 185 4.55 11.52 20.60
CA ILE A 185 4.99 12.03 19.28
C ILE A 185 6.32 12.77 19.41
N SER A 186 6.50 13.58 20.47
CA SER A 186 7.74 14.33 20.69
C SER A 186 8.95 13.43 20.90
N LEU A 187 8.77 12.33 21.62
CA LEU A 187 9.81 11.31 21.83
C LEU A 187 10.14 10.56 20.53
N GLN A 188 9.12 10.20 19.75
CA GLN A 188 9.31 9.45 18.51
C GLN A 188 9.98 10.28 17.40
N LEU A 189 9.69 11.58 17.35
CA LEU A 189 10.24 12.48 16.33
C LEU A 189 11.48 13.25 16.80
N ILE A 190 11.94 13.03 18.03
CA ILE A 190 13.10 13.74 18.65
C ILE A 190 12.94 15.26 18.59
N VAL A 191 11.77 15.74 18.95
CA VAL A 191 11.42 17.18 19.03
C VAL A 191 10.82 17.50 20.40
N THR A 192 10.62 18.79 20.70
CA THR A 192 9.96 19.17 21.98
C THR A 192 8.45 18.97 21.88
N GLU A 193 7.80 18.65 23.00
CA GLU A 193 6.32 18.54 23.07
C GLU A 193 5.65 19.85 22.62
N LYS A 194 6.24 21.01 22.96
CA LYS A 194 5.77 22.32 22.52
C LYS A 194 5.76 22.44 20.99
N THR A 195 6.81 21.91 20.31
CA THR A 195 6.89 21.87 18.85
C THR A 195 5.76 21.04 18.26
N VAL A 196 5.48 19.86 18.83
CA VAL A 196 4.39 18.98 18.38
C VAL A 196 3.04 19.69 18.53
N ARG A 197 2.74 20.28 19.69
CA ARG A 197 1.50 21.02 19.96
C ARG A 197 1.31 22.20 18.99
N ASN A 198 2.37 22.96 18.71
CA ASN A 198 2.32 24.07 17.75
C ASN A 198 2.03 23.57 16.33
N LYS A 199 2.67 22.47 15.91
CA LYS A 199 2.44 21.88 14.60
C LYS A 199 1.04 21.29 14.47
N LEU A 200 0.52 20.61 15.49
CA LEU A 200 -0.87 20.12 15.51
C LEU A 200 -1.87 21.27 15.41
N SER A 201 -1.65 22.35 16.13
CA SER A 201 -2.50 23.56 16.04
C SER A 201 -2.50 24.16 14.62
N ALA A 202 -1.34 24.21 13.96
CA ALA A 202 -1.23 24.65 12.56
C ALA A 202 -1.97 23.70 11.60
N VAL A 203 -1.85 22.39 11.81
CA VAL A 203 -2.58 21.35 11.05
C VAL A 203 -4.09 21.54 11.23
N TYR A 204 -4.56 21.67 12.47
CA TYR A 204 -5.98 21.86 12.75
C TYR A 204 -6.54 23.09 12.03
N LYS A 205 -5.80 24.22 12.07
CA LYS A 205 -6.19 25.44 11.36
C LYS A 205 -6.23 25.25 9.84
N LYS A 206 -5.23 24.56 9.27
CA LYS A 206 -5.16 24.31 7.83
C LYS A 206 -6.29 23.39 7.34
N ILE A 207 -6.65 22.37 8.14
CA ILE A 207 -7.68 21.38 7.80
C ILE A 207 -9.10 21.87 8.19
N GLY A 208 -9.19 22.93 8.99
CA GLY A 208 -10.47 23.46 9.45
C GLY A 208 -11.14 22.54 10.50
N VAL A 209 -10.34 22.00 11.43
CA VAL A 209 -10.80 21.17 12.57
C VAL A 209 -10.38 21.80 13.89
N LYS A 210 -11.11 21.47 14.97
CA LYS A 210 -10.84 22.02 16.32
C LYS A 210 -10.19 21.01 17.27
N LYS A 211 -10.36 19.72 17.00
CA LYS A 211 -9.92 18.63 17.89
C LYS A 211 -9.27 17.51 17.10
N GLN A 212 -8.43 16.72 17.79
CA GLN A 212 -7.75 15.56 17.22
C GLN A 212 -8.73 14.54 16.64
N ILE A 213 -9.86 14.29 17.30
CA ILE A 213 -10.88 13.35 16.82
C ILE A 213 -11.49 13.82 15.48
N GLU A 214 -11.71 15.10 15.30
CA GLU A 214 -12.21 15.67 14.05
C GLU A 214 -11.16 15.55 12.93
N LEU A 215 -9.87 15.68 13.25
CA LEU A 215 -8.77 15.42 12.34
C LEU A 215 -8.80 13.95 11.88
N CYS A 216 -8.90 13.02 12.82
CA CYS A 216 -8.94 11.59 12.51
C CYS A 216 -10.17 11.19 11.67
N LEU A 217 -11.33 11.79 11.92
CA LEU A 217 -12.53 11.56 11.13
C LEU A 217 -12.45 12.13 9.71
N LYS A 218 -11.75 13.26 9.53
CA LYS A 218 -11.53 13.89 8.23
C LYS A 218 -10.34 13.30 7.45
N ALA A 219 -9.35 12.74 8.14
CA ALA A 219 -8.13 12.19 7.53
C ALA A 219 -8.39 11.18 6.40
N PRO A 220 -9.37 10.27 6.47
CA PRO A 220 -9.69 9.35 5.38
C PRO A 220 -10.26 10.01 4.14
N PHE A 221 -10.92 11.16 4.28
CA PHE A 221 -11.58 11.89 3.18
C PHE A 221 -10.66 12.87 2.46
N TYR A 222 -9.54 13.19 3.07
CA TYR A 222 -8.56 14.09 2.49
C TYR A 222 -7.24 13.36 2.32
N ASN A 223 -6.69 13.36 1.11
CA ASN A 223 -5.32 12.89 0.83
C ASN A 223 -4.25 13.78 1.51
N TYR A 224 -4.46 14.11 2.80
CA TYR A 224 -3.57 15.01 3.55
C TYR A 224 -2.25 14.36 3.95
N PHE A 225 -2.15 13.04 3.85
CA PHE A 225 -0.99 12.28 4.29
C PHE A 225 -0.22 11.64 3.11
N LYS A 226 -0.52 12.07 1.88
CA LYS A 226 0.31 11.77 0.71
C LYS A 226 1.50 12.70 0.61
#